data_604dd4a64b0c722f1986b50c9eba61d8
#
_entry.id   604dd4a64b0c722f1986b50c9eba61d8
#
_cell.length_a   1.000
_cell.length_b   1.000
_cell.length_c   1.000
_cell.angle_alpha   90.00
_cell.angle_beta   90.00
_cell.angle_gamma   90.00
#
_symmetry.space_group_name_H-M   'P 1'
#
loop_
_entity.id
_entity.type
_entity.pdbx_description
1 polymer ?
#
loop_
_entity_poly.entity_id
_entity_poly.type
_entity_poly.pdbx_seq_one_letter_code
_entity_poly.pdbx_strand_id
1 'polypeptide(L)'
;MHVYLQRCGRGNKGMSADESVTLTLQQVADLAHAVLRRHGLAEAHVGPVAATIIAGERDECASHGVYRLLNCVHTLRSGKVVPDAVPVVDPVSPALLRVDAAGGFAQLAFANGLPLLVEKARTMGIAAMGINRCVHFAALWPEIEALTDQGLVAFACTPSHAWVAPAGGTSPLFGTNPIAFGWPRPGGDPFVFDFATSAVARGEIELHRRAGKPIPEGWTIDAQGHPTTDAEAGLAGALLTFGGHKGSALSAMVELIAGPLIGDMTSAESLAHDDGAKASPYGGELIIAIDPAGFLGAAAAEHMQRAEALFDGITGQGARLPSQRRFAARRRTPDQGCRIPRALYEELAALS
;
A
#
# COMPACT_ATOMS: atom_id res chain seq x y z
N MET A 1 -6.94 -11.17 -26.66
CA MET A 1 -6.66 -11.57 -25.29
C MET A 1 -5.18 -11.97 -25.10
N HIS A 2 -4.25 -11.42 -25.87
CA HIS A 2 -2.82 -11.84 -25.86
C HIS A 2 -1.83 -10.64 -25.75
N VAL A 3 -2.29 -9.44 -25.42
CA VAL A 3 -1.47 -8.21 -25.43
C VAL A 3 -1.22 -7.63 -24.02
N TYR A 4 -1.86 -8.15 -22.98
CA TYR A 4 -1.85 -7.51 -21.64
C TYR A 4 -0.65 -7.88 -20.74
N LEU A 5 0.20 -8.83 -21.10
CA LEU A 5 1.28 -9.33 -20.23
C LEU A 5 2.70 -8.86 -20.59
N GLN A 6 2.89 -8.02 -21.61
CA GLN A 6 4.25 -7.72 -22.10
C GLN A 6 4.79 -6.32 -21.80
N ARG A 7 4.11 -5.43 -21.08
CA ARG A 7 4.59 -4.04 -20.90
C ARG A 7 4.89 -3.55 -19.48
N CYS A 8 4.70 -4.34 -18.43
CA CYS A 8 5.23 -3.99 -17.09
C CYS A 8 6.70 -4.39 -16.87
N GLY A 9 7.42 -4.78 -17.90
CA GLY A 9 8.76 -5.35 -17.84
C GLY A 9 9.88 -4.55 -18.48
N ARG A 10 9.75 -3.23 -18.63
CA ARG A 10 10.94 -2.41 -18.95
C ARG A 10 11.44 -1.76 -17.68
N GLY A 11 12.39 -2.43 -17.05
CA GLY A 11 13.24 -1.83 -16.06
C GLY A 11 13.72 -0.46 -16.50
N ASN A 12 13.92 0.40 -15.54
CA ASN A 12 14.47 1.74 -15.65
C ASN A 12 15.76 1.72 -16.52
N LYS A 13 15.63 1.75 -17.85
CA LYS A 13 16.76 1.86 -18.77
C LYS A 13 17.20 3.30 -18.78
N GLY A 14 18.30 3.57 -18.06
CA GLY A 14 19.22 4.62 -18.42
C GLY A 14 18.89 6.03 -17.94
N MET A 15 18.70 6.22 -16.62
CA MET A 15 19.13 7.51 -16.05
C MET A 15 20.65 7.54 -16.02
N SER A 16 21.27 8.60 -16.53
CA SER A 16 22.70 8.82 -16.43
C SER A 16 23.15 8.87 -14.96
N ALA A 17 24.41 8.63 -14.67
CA ALA A 17 24.94 8.77 -13.30
C ALA A 17 24.73 10.18 -12.73
N ASP A 18 24.60 11.19 -13.61
CA ASP A 18 24.30 12.58 -13.24
C ASP A 18 22.84 12.81 -12.83
N GLU A 19 21.90 11.94 -13.23
CA GLU A 19 20.46 12.10 -12.98
C GLU A 19 19.97 11.36 -11.72
N SER A 20 20.82 10.56 -11.07
CA SER A 20 20.48 9.82 -9.87
C SER A 20 21.57 9.83 -8.80
N VAL A 21 21.15 9.67 -7.54
CA VAL A 21 22.02 9.44 -6.38
C VAL A 21 21.79 8.03 -5.89
N THR A 22 22.86 7.32 -5.53
CA THR A 22 22.76 6.01 -4.89
C THR A 22 22.98 6.18 -3.39
N LEU A 23 22.01 5.77 -2.60
CA LEU A 23 22.05 5.81 -1.13
C LEU A 23 22.06 4.38 -0.58
N THR A 24 22.81 4.17 0.51
CA THR A 24 22.67 2.94 1.29
C THR A 24 21.29 2.93 1.99
N LEU A 25 20.83 1.76 2.41
CA LEU A 25 19.59 1.67 3.20
C LEU A 25 19.66 2.48 4.49
N GLN A 26 20.85 2.57 5.11
CA GLN A 26 21.06 3.42 6.28
C GLN A 26 20.88 4.91 5.96
N GLN A 27 21.45 5.37 4.84
CA GLN A 27 21.27 6.77 4.41
C GLN A 27 19.80 7.09 4.05
N VAL A 28 19.07 6.12 3.48
CA VAL A 28 17.64 6.25 3.25
C VAL A 28 16.89 6.37 4.58
N ALA A 29 17.25 5.56 5.58
CA ALA A 29 16.66 5.62 6.92
C ALA A 29 16.97 6.96 7.60
N ASP A 30 18.22 7.41 7.57
CA ASP A 30 18.64 8.68 8.18
C ASP A 30 17.89 9.87 7.57
N LEU A 31 17.75 9.88 6.23
CA LEU A 31 16.99 10.90 5.52
C LEU A 31 15.51 10.89 5.93
N ALA A 32 14.88 9.70 5.95
CA ALA A 32 13.47 9.57 6.32
C ALA A 32 13.22 10.04 7.76
N HIS A 33 14.06 9.60 8.70
CA HIS A 33 13.96 10.03 10.10
C HIS A 33 14.18 11.54 10.27
N ALA A 34 15.17 12.13 9.61
CA ALA A 34 15.47 13.54 9.69
C ALA A 34 14.28 14.39 9.17
N VAL A 35 13.76 14.03 7.99
CA VAL A 35 12.61 14.74 7.40
C VAL A 35 11.38 14.66 8.31
N LEU A 36 11.02 13.47 8.80
CA LEU A 36 9.82 13.30 9.63
C LEU A 36 9.91 14.04 10.95
N ARG A 37 11.07 13.96 11.65
CA ARG A 37 11.32 14.71 12.91
C ARG A 37 11.27 16.22 12.70
N ARG A 38 11.93 16.73 11.66
CA ARG A 38 11.97 18.16 11.36
C ARG A 38 10.58 18.74 11.11
N HIS A 39 9.66 17.93 10.61
CA HIS A 39 8.28 18.34 10.35
C HIS A 39 7.31 18.00 11.48
N GLY A 40 7.83 17.71 12.67
CA GLY A 40 7.06 17.64 13.92
C GLY A 40 6.38 16.31 14.19
N LEU A 41 6.73 15.25 13.46
CA LEU A 41 6.20 13.91 13.77
C LEU A 41 6.83 13.40 15.08
N ALA A 42 6.00 12.97 16.03
CA ALA A 42 6.46 12.46 17.31
C ALA A 42 7.28 11.18 17.15
N GLU A 43 8.27 10.99 18.03
CA GLU A 43 9.28 9.92 17.94
C GLU A 43 8.65 8.52 17.84
N ALA A 44 7.52 8.29 18.53
CA ALA A 44 6.81 7.01 18.48
C ALA A 44 6.33 6.66 17.04
N HIS A 45 6.01 7.65 16.23
CA HIS A 45 5.56 7.46 14.85
C HIS A 45 6.72 7.39 13.85
N VAL A 46 7.85 8.07 14.13
CA VAL A 46 8.97 8.21 13.18
C VAL A 46 9.47 6.85 12.71
N GLY A 47 9.74 5.93 13.64
CA GLY A 47 10.23 4.58 13.31
C GLY A 47 9.27 3.79 12.41
N PRO A 48 8.02 3.58 12.82
CA PRO A 48 7.02 2.84 12.01
C PRO A 48 6.78 3.46 10.63
N VAL A 49 6.64 4.77 10.52
CA VAL A 49 6.42 5.46 9.24
C VAL A 49 7.66 5.33 8.33
N ALA A 50 8.86 5.57 8.89
CA ALA A 50 10.11 5.43 8.13
C ALA A 50 10.33 3.99 7.66
N ALA A 51 10.02 2.98 8.48
CA ALA A 51 10.18 1.57 8.13
C ALA A 51 9.41 1.20 6.84
N THR A 52 8.19 1.68 6.70
CA THR A 52 7.37 1.46 5.50
C THR A 52 7.99 2.14 4.26
N ILE A 53 8.51 3.36 4.41
CA ILE A 53 9.18 4.10 3.33
C ILE A 53 10.48 3.40 2.91
N ILE A 54 11.29 2.96 3.88
CA ILE A 54 12.52 2.22 3.66
C ILE A 54 12.22 0.89 2.94
N ALA A 55 11.16 0.18 3.33
CA ALA A 55 10.72 -1.03 2.64
C ALA A 55 10.37 -0.76 1.17
N GLY A 56 9.75 0.39 0.88
CA GLY A 56 9.46 0.82 -0.49
C GLY A 56 10.73 0.98 -1.34
N GLU A 57 11.76 1.64 -0.81
CA GLU A 57 13.04 1.81 -1.52
C GLU A 57 13.83 0.50 -1.61
N ARG A 58 13.93 -0.25 -0.51
CA ARG A 58 14.60 -1.55 -0.49
C ARG A 58 14.05 -2.50 -1.54
N ASP A 59 12.74 -2.49 -1.72
CA ASP A 59 12.02 -3.40 -2.61
C ASP A 59 11.86 -2.83 -4.05
N GLU A 60 12.54 -1.70 -4.35
CA GLU A 60 12.47 -0.98 -5.63
C GLU A 60 11.04 -0.60 -6.06
N CYS A 61 10.23 -0.22 -5.07
CA CYS A 61 8.89 0.31 -5.26
C CYS A 61 8.89 1.84 -5.08
N ALA A 62 9.56 2.56 -5.97
CA ALA A 62 9.84 4.00 -5.85
C ALA A 62 8.61 4.87 -5.58
N SER A 63 7.42 4.49 -6.09
CA SER A 63 6.16 5.19 -5.80
C SER A 63 5.71 5.07 -4.34
N HIS A 64 6.31 4.16 -3.56
CA HIS A 64 6.02 3.91 -2.13
C HIS A 64 7.27 4.07 -1.25
N GLY A 65 8.40 4.49 -1.83
CA GLY A 65 9.65 4.78 -1.15
C GLY A 65 9.74 6.23 -0.68
N VAL A 66 10.93 6.83 -0.73
CA VAL A 66 11.22 8.19 -0.22
C VAL A 66 10.36 9.29 -0.85
N TYR A 67 9.81 9.08 -2.04
CA TYR A 67 8.83 9.97 -2.64
C TYR A 67 7.64 10.24 -1.69
N ARG A 68 7.26 9.26 -0.87
CA ARG A 68 6.16 9.41 0.09
C ARG A 68 6.46 10.38 1.23
N LEU A 69 7.73 10.69 1.50
CA LEU A 69 8.09 11.74 2.46
C LEU A 69 7.48 13.09 2.10
N LEU A 70 7.40 13.42 0.80
CA LEU A 70 6.75 14.66 0.34
C LEU A 70 5.27 14.69 0.75
N ASN A 71 4.57 13.55 0.61
CA ASN A 71 3.18 13.41 1.01
C ASN A 71 3.03 13.50 2.55
N CYS A 72 3.91 12.84 3.30
CA CYS A 72 3.90 12.90 4.78
C CYS A 72 4.12 14.33 5.26
N VAL A 73 5.12 15.04 4.72
CA VAL A 73 5.39 16.44 5.05
C VAL A 73 4.21 17.35 4.71
N HIS A 74 3.62 17.16 3.52
CA HIS A 74 2.45 17.93 3.12
C HIS A 74 1.27 17.68 4.06
N THR A 75 1.00 16.42 4.42
CA THR A 75 -0.08 16.03 5.33
C THR A 75 0.13 16.59 6.74
N LEU A 76 1.37 16.58 7.25
CA LEU A 76 1.73 17.20 8.53
C LEU A 76 1.50 18.72 8.49
N ARG A 77 1.99 19.41 7.46
CA ARG A 77 1.85 20.86 7.30
C ARG A 77 0.40 21.33 7.12
N SER A 78 -0.44 20.50 6.51
CA SER A 78 -1.86 20.82 6.32
C SER A 78 -2.72 20.58 7.57
N GLY A 79 -2.14 19.99 8.64
CA GLY A 79 -2.86 19.68 9.87
C GLY A 79 -3.87 18.54 9.72
N LYS A 80 -3.75 17.71 8.65
CA LYS A 80 -4.66 16.58 8.37
C LYS A 80 -4.20 15.26 8.99
N VAL A 81 -3.16 15.28 9.80
CA VAL A 81 -2.70 14.19 10.65
C VAL A 81 -2.35 14.73 12.04
N VAL A 82 -2.66 13.98 13.07
CA VAL A 82 -2.26 14.28 14.46
C VAL A 82 -0.85 13.71 14.66
N PRO A 83 0.19 14.58 14.76
CA PRO A 83 1.58 14.14 14.69
C PRO A 83 2.06 13.37 15.92
N ASP A 84 1.38 13.52 17.05
CA ASP A 84 1.65 12.91 18.35
C ASP A 84 0.51 11.99 18.82
N ALA A 85 -0.32 11.53 17.91
CA ALA A 85 -1.42 10.64 18.22
C ALA A 85 -0.95 9.39 19.00
N VAL A 86 -1.74 8.99 19.97
CA VAL A 86 -1.50 7.77 20.76
C VAL A 86 -2.56 6.74 20.39
N PRO A 87 -2.24 5.71 19.59
CA PRO A 87 -3.21 4.70 19.21
C PRO A 87 -3.72 3.91 20.43
N VAL A 88 -5.02 3.63 20.44
CA VAL A 88 -5.69 2.84 21.49
C VAL A 88 -6.12 1.50 20.92
N VAL A 89 -5.63 0.41 21.52
CA VAL A 89 -6.00 -0.97 21.15
C VAL A 89 -7.16 -1.44 22.03
N ASP A 90 -8.27 -1.81 21.38
CA ASP A 90 -9.51 -2.26 22.03
C ASP A 90 -9.82 -3.73 21.62
N PRO A 91 -9.74 -4.72 22.52
CA PRO A 91 -10.08 -6.11 22.23
C PRO A 91 -11.61 -6.33 22.26
N VAL A 92 -12.30 -5.95 21.18
CA VAL A 92 -13.76 -5.96 21.06
C VAL A 92 -14.41 -7.32 21.35
N SER A 93 -13.81 -8.42 20.87
CA SER A 93 -14.28 -9.80 21.09
C SER A 93 -13.11 -10.80 21.01
N PRO A 94 -13.35 -12.09 21.24
CA PRO A 94 -12.27 -13.09 21.12
C PRO A 94 -11.51 -13.05 19.80
N ALA A 95 -12.19 -12.84 18.67
CA ALA A 95 -11.59 -12.82 17.33
C ALA A 95 -11.46 -11.42 16.71
N LEU A 96 -11.96 -10.38 17.37
CA LEU A 96 -11.95 -9.03 16.81
C LEU A 96 -11.19 -8.07 17.73
N LEU A 97 -10.44 -7.18 17.11
CA LEU A 97 -9.90 -6.01 17.79
C LEU A 97 -10.07 -4.76 16.92
N ARG A 98 -10.17 -3.63 17.60
CA ARG A 98 -10.17 -2.31 16.98
C ARG A 98 -8.95 -1.55 17.46
N VAL A 99 -8.30 -0.82 16.57
CA VAL A 99 -7.24 0.10 16.94
C VAL A 99 -7.65 1.48 16.48
N ASP A 100 -7.89 2.37 17.42
CA ASP A 100 -8.13 3.77 17.12
C ASP A 100 -6.79 4.48 16.94
N ALA A 101 -6.48 4.91 15.72
CA ALA A 101 -5.25 5.63 15.43
C ALA A 101 -5.26 7.08 15.92
N ALA A 102 -6.38 7.57 16.46
CA ALA A 102 -6.56 8.93 16.99
C ALA A 102 -6.17 10.04 16.01
N GLY A 103 -6.31 9.82 14.70
CA GLY A 103 -5.92 10.75 13.65
C GLY A 103 -4.45 10.70 13.25
N GLY A 104 -3.66 9.77 13.79
CA GLY A 104 -2.26 9.54 13.42
C GLY A 104 -2.08 8.71 12.16
N PHE A 105 -0.83 8.50 11.75
CA PHE A 105 -0.50 7.57 10.68
C PHE A 105 -0.80 6.11 11.07
N ALA A 106 -1.30 5.32 10.12
CA ALA A 106 -1.72 3.93 10.33
C ALA A 106 -0.60 3.02 10.88
N GLN A 107 0.65 3.27 10.53
CA GLN A 107 1.79 2.41 10.82
C GLN A 107 2.01 2.17 12.33
N LEU A 108 1.87 3.20 13.17
CA LEU A 108 1.99 3.03 14.63
C LEU A 108 0.79 2.25 15.19
N ALA A 109 -0.43 2.52 14.69
CA ALA A 109 -1.62 1.80 15.10
C ALA A 109 -1.51 0.30 14.75
N PHE A 110 -1.03 -0.02 13.53
CA PHE A 110 -0.73 -1.38 13.13
C PHE A 110 0.31 -2.04 14.06
N ALA A 111 1.43 -1.37 14.29
CA ALA A 111 2.49 -1.91 15.16
C ALA A 111 1.98 -2.24 16.58
N ASN A 112 1.11 -1.38 17.13
CA ASN A 112 0.53 -1.59 18.46
C ASN A 112 -0.52 -2.73 18.46
N GLY A 113 -1.29 -2.89 17.39
CA GLY A 113 -2.33 -3.93 17.29
C GLY A 113 -1.81 -5.32 16.90
N LEU A 114 -0.69 -5.36 16.15
CA LEU A 114 -0.14 -6.60 15.59
C LEU A 114 0.06 -7.75 16.60
N PRO A 115 0.67 -7.55 17.77
CA PRO A 115 0.87 -8.64 18.72
C PRO A 115 -0.44 -9.30 19.17
N LEU A 116 -1.46 -8.50 19.45
CA LEU A 116 -2.76 -8.99 19.86
C LEU A 116 -3.53 -9.64 18.70
N LEU A 117 -3.41 -9.13 17.47
CA LEU A 117 -3.99 -9.75 16.28
C LEU A 117 -3.43 -11.16 16.06
N VAL A 118 -2.11 -11.32 16.18
CA VAL A 118 -1.42 -12.62 16.04
C VAL A 118 -1.88 -13.59 17.14
N GLU A 119 -1.93 -13.14 18.41
CA GLU A 119 -2.40 -13.95 19.53
C GLU A 119 -3.84 -14.45 19.31
N LYS A 120 -4.75 -13.54 18.93
CA LYS A 120 -6.14 -13.88 18.66
C LYS A 120 -6.29 -14.84 17.47
N ALA A 121 -5.54 -14.62 16.39
CA ALA A 121 -5.56 -15.50 15.22
C ALA A 121 -5.11 -16.92 15.58
N ARG A 122 -4.06 -17.07 16.39
CA ARG A 122 -3.59 -18.37 16.86
C ARG A 122 -4.58 -19.05 17.80
N THR A 123 -5.24 -18.28 18.68
CA THR A 123 -6.20 -18.83 19.65
C THR A 123 -7.52 -19.24 19.01
N MET A 124 -8.00 -18.43 18.05
CA MET A 124 -9.33 -18.58 17.47
C MET A 124 -9.32 -19.21 16.07
N GLY A 125 -8.14 -19.40 15.46
CA GLY A 125 -7.97 -19.83 14.07
C GLY A 125 -8.10 -18.71 13.06
N ILE A 126 -8.81 -17.64 13.40
CA ILE A 126 -8.98 -16.43 12.59
C ILE A 126 -9.22 -15.21 13.50
N ALA A 127 -8.63 -14.08 13.13
CA ALA A 127 -8.93 -12.81 13.79
C ALA A 127 -8.94 -11.65 12.78
N ALA A 128 -9.66 -10.58 13.12
CA ALA A 128 -9.68 -9.36 12.32
C ALA A 128 -9.38 -8.13 13.19
N MET A 129 -8.64 -7.20 12.62
CA MET A 129 -8.32 -5.89 13.18
C MET A 129 -8.87 -4.79 12.28
N GLY A 130 -9.74 -3.94 12.83
CA GLY A 130 -10.09 -2.66 12.22
C GLY A 130 -9.18 -1.57 12.79
N ILE A 131 -8.44 -0.88 11.94
CA ILE A 131 -7.75 0.37 12.30
C ILE A 131 -8.65 1.52 11.89
N ASN A 132 -9.05 2.33 12.86
CA ASN A 132 -9.96 3.44 12.63
C ASN A 132 -9.26 4.78 12.75
N ARG A 133 -9.80 5.80 12.05
CA ARG A 133 -9.34 7.19 12.14
C ARG A 133 -7.85 7.33 11.88
N CYS A 134 -7.34 6.64 10.86
CA CYS A 134 -5.94 6.67 10.50
C CYS A 134 -5.69 7.44 9.20
N VAL A 135 -4.48 7.97 9.07
CA VAL A 135 -3.96 8.49 7.81
C VAL A 135 -3.14 7.39 7.15
N HIS A 136 -3.57 6.94 5.97
CA HIS A 136 -2.91 5.87 5.24
C HIS A 136 -2.34 6.38 3.91
N PHE A 137 -1.01 6.26 3.72
CA PHE A 137 -0.30 6.74 2.51
C PHE A 137 0.46 5.63 1.79
N ALA A 138 0.57 4.47 2.41
CA ALA A 138 1.52 3.42 2.05
C ALA A 138 0.88 2.30 1.21
N ALA A 139 1.70 1.37 0.78
CA ALA A 139 1.27 0.06 0.32
C ALA A 139 0.96 -0.85 1.51
N LEU A 140 0.21 -1.93 1.29
CA LEU A 140 -0.26 -2.86 2.31
C LEU A 140 0.65 -4.09 2.50
N TRP A 141 1.64 -4.30 1.59
CA TRP A 141 2.48 -5.50 1.72
C TRP A 141 3.31 -5.57 3.01
N PRO A 142 3.75 -4.46 3.66
CA PRO A 142 4.49 -4.55 4.91
C PRO A 142 3.67 -5.19 6.04
N GLU A 143 2.39 -4.84 6.16
CA GLU A 143 1.45 -5.40 7.11
C GLU A 143 1.21 -6.89 6.84
N ILE A 144 1.02 -7.23 5.56
CA ILE A 144 0.84 -8.61 5.12
C ILE A 144 2.07 -9.46 5.39
N GLU A 145 3.27 -8.94 5.07
CA GLU A 145 4.51 -9.67 5.31
C GLU A 145 4.77 -9.87 6.81
N ALA A 146 4.47 -8.89 7.66
CA ALA A 146 4.58 -9.03 9.11
C ALA A 146 3.72 -10.19 9.66
N LEU A 147 2.58 -10.49 9.04
CA LEU A 147 1.72 -11.61 9.39
C LEU A 147 2.19 -12.93 8.77
N THR A 148 2.62 -12.92 7.49
CA THR A 148 3.14 -14.13 6.85
C THR A 148 4.45 -14.59 7.47
N ASP A 149 5.30 -13.69 7.97
CA ASP A 149 6.51 -14.01 8.75
C ASP A 149 6.18 -14.71 10.07
N GLN A 150 4.95 -14.54 10.59
CA GLN A 150 4.41 -15.27 11.73
C GLN A 150 3.73 -16.60 11.31
N GLY A 151 3.77 -17.00 10.04
CA GLY A 151 3.13 -18.21 9.54
C GLY A 151 1.62 -18.09 9.36
N LEU A 152 1.06 -16.88 9.37
CA LEU A 152 -0.36 -16.62 9.21
C LEU A 152 -0.68 -16.27 7.74
N VAL A 153 -1.82 -16.75 7.24
CA VAL A 153 -2.40 -16.23 6.01
C VAL A 153 -3.05 -14.89 6.31
N ALA A 154 -2.85 -13.90 5.46
CA ALA A 154 -3.27 -12.54 5.75
C ALA A 154 -4.00 -11.89 4.59
N PHE A 155 -4.93 -11.01 4.89
CA PHE A 155 -5.63 -10.12 3.96
C PHE A 155 -5.70 -8.73 4.56
N ALA A 156 -5.49 -7.70 3.75
CA ALA A 156 -5.69 -6.31 4.14
C ALA A 156 -6.34 -5.50 3.03
N CYS A 157 -7.11 -4.49 3.40
CA CYS A 157 -7.68 -3.52 2.47
C CYS A 157 -7.98 -2.19 3.17
N THR A 158 -7.94 -1.10 2.40
CA THR A 158 -8.25 0.25 2.87
C THR A 158 -8.88 1.08 1.76
N PRO A 159 -9.91 1.90 2.02
CA PRO A 159 -10.32 2.95 1.10
C PRO A 159 -9.25 4.02 0.95
N SER A 160 -9.39 4.89 -0.05
CA SER A 160 -8.56 6.09 -0.16
C SER A 160 -9.44 7.33 -0.42
N HIS A 161 -8.95 8.38 -1.05
CA HIS A 161 -9.83 9.45 -1.53
C HIS A 161 -10.58 9.04 -2.79
N ALA A 162 -11.78 9.57 -3.00
CA ALA A 162 -12.59 9.30 -4.19
C ALA A 162 -11.94 9.86 -5.46
N TRP A 163 -11.24 9.00 -6.19
CA TRP A 163 -10.57 9.31 -7.45
C TRP A 163 -10.96 8.39 -8.60
N VAL A 164 -11.73 7.34 -8.33
CA VAL A 164 -12.03 6.26 -9.28
C VAL A 164 -13.52 6.23 -9.56
N ALA A 165 -13.90 6.24 -10.84
CA ALA A 165 -15.28 6.09 -11.27
C ALA A 165 -15.70 4.61 -11.20
N PRO A 166 -16.94 4.32 -10.72
CA PRO A 166 -17.54 2.99 -10.88
C PRO A 166 -17.62 2.59 -12.35
N ALA A 167 -17.65 1.30 -12.64
CA ALA A 167 -17.83 0.83 -14.01
C ALA A 167 -19.16 1.32 -14.60
N GLY A 168 -19.09 2.04 -15.72
CA GLY A 168 -20.22 2.72 -16.34
C GLY A 168 -20.55 4.10 -15.78
N GLY A 169 -19.88 4.52 -14.69
CA GLY A 169 -19.96 5.88 -14.15
C GLY A 169 -18.93 6.80 -14.77
N THR A 170 -19.16 8.11 -14.62
CA THR A 170 -18.28 9.17 -15.17
C THR A 170 -17.71 10.10 -14.11
N SER A 171 -18.03 9.85 -12.84
CA SER A 171 -17.56 10.69 -11.73
C SER A 171 -16.85 9.84 -10.67
N PRO A 172 -15.83 10.39 -10.00
CA PRO A 172 -15.15 9.70 -8.90
C PRO A 172 -16.11 9.36 -7.75
N LEU A 173 -16.04 8.14 -7.26
CA LEU A 173 -16.79 7.67 -6.08
C LEU A 173 -15.93 6.79 -5.19
N PHE A 174 -15.14 5.89 -5.79
CA PHE A 174 -14.25 4.99 -5.09
C PHE A 174 -12.84 5.59 -4.99
N GLY A 175 -12.08 5.13 -4.03
CA GLY A 175 -10.65 5.32 -4.01
C GLY A 175 -9.92 4.32 -4.92
N THR A 176 -8.60 4.35 -4.87
CA THR A 176 -7.76 3.31 -5.51
C THR A 176 -7.92 1.96 -4.81
N ASN A 177 -8.43 1.96 -3.57
CA ASN A 177 -8.94 0.85 -2.79
C ASN A 177 -8.05 -0.41 -2.94
N PRO A 178 -6.81 -0.37 -2.43
CA PRO A 178 -5.91 -1.48 -2.54
C PRO A 178 -6.40 -2.68 -1.72
N ILE A 179 -6.08 -3.86 -2.25
CA ILE A 179 -6.21 -5.14 -1.56
C ILE A 179 -4.86 -5.84 -1.55
N ALA A 180 -4.51 -6.44 -0.42
CA ALA A 180 -3.31 -7.23 -0.28
C ALA A 180 -3.62 -8.58 0.35
N PHE A 181 -2.91 -9.60 -0.07
CA PHE A 181 -3.03 -10.95 0.43
C PHE A 181 -1.66 -11.59 0.58
N GLY A 182 -1.49 -12.37 1.63
CA GLY A 182 -0.27 -13.11 1.91
C GLY A 182 -0.54 -14.56 2.27
N TRP A 183 0.30 -15.43 1.72
CA TRP A 183 0.35 -16.84 2.04
C TRP A 183 1.77 -17.19 2.47
N PRO A 184 2.00 -17.65 3.71
CA PRO A 184 3.31 -18.06 4.17
C PRO A 184 3.75 -19.33 3.43
N ARG A 185 5.02 -19.39 3.02
CA ARG A 185 5.58 -20.54 2.30
C ARG A 185 6.69 -21.20 3.09
N PRO A 186 6.64 -22.53 3.26
CA PRO A 186 7.73 -23.25 3.94
C PRO A 186 9.06 -23.11 3.17
N GLY A 187 10.04 -22.45 3.79
CA GLY A 187 11.40 -22.37 3.24
C GLY A 187 11.61 -21.41 2.07
N GLY A 188 10.67 -20.51 1.80
CA GLY A 188 10.78 -19.52 0.71
C GLY A 188 10.17 -18.16 1.03
N ASP A 189 10.33 -17.21 0.10
CA ASP A 189 9.61 -15.94 0.19
C ASP A 189 8.10 -16.19 0.17
N PRO A 190 7.29 -15.50 0.98
CA PRO A 190 5.84 -15.69 0.98
C PRO A 190 5.23 -15.33 -0.38
N PHE A 191 4.08 -15.93 -0.70
CA PHE A 191 3.28 -15.44 -1.83
C PHE A 191 2.51 -14.21 -1.37
N VAL A 192 2.86 -13.05 -1.88
CA VAL A 192 2.22 -11.78 -1.51
C VAL A 192 1.82 -11.01 -2.76
N PHE A 193 0.55 -10.60 -2.83
CA PHE A 193 0.16 -9.56 -3.77
C PHE A 193 -0.39 -8.34 -3.02
N ASP A 194 -0.21 -7.20 -3.63
CA ASP A 194 -0.72 -5.91 -3.19
C ASP A 194 -0.95 -5.06 -4.44
N PHE A 195 -2.18 -4.70 -4.70
CA PHE A 195 -2.54 -3.90 -5.87
C PHE A 195 -3.82 -3.09 -5.63
N ALA A 196 -3.91 -1.94 -6.30
CA ALA A 196 -5.10 -1.13 -6.35
C ALA A 196 -6.23 -1.80 -7.13
N THR A 197 -7.48 -1.57 -6.77
CA THR A 197 -8.66 -1.95 -7.58
C THR A 197 -8.91 -1.01 -8.75
N SER A 198 -8.21 0.12 -8.82
CA SER A 198 -8.11 0.96 -10.01
C SER A 198 -7.21 0.34 -11.08
N ALA A 199 -7.36 0.79 -12.33
CA ALA A 199 -6.54 0.35 -13.46
C ALA A 199 -5.04 0.67 -13.26
N VAL A 200 -4.75 1.70 -12.47
CA VAL A 200 -3.40 2.20 -12.16
C VAL A 200 -3.40 2.92 -10.83
N ALA A 201 -2.24 3.00 -10.16
CA ALA A 201 -2.06 3.88 -9.01
C ALA A 201 -2.05 5.35 -9.45
N ARG A 202 -2.69 6.25 -8.68
CA ARG A 202 -2.71 7.69 -8.98
C ARG A 202 -1.29 8.29 -9.08
N GLY A 203 -0.36 7.81 -8.24
CA GLY A 203 1.04 8.23 -8.28
C GLY A 203 1.75 7.93 -9.60
N GLU A 204 1.36 6.87 -10.31
CA GLU A 204 1.92 6.55 -11.63
C GLU A 204 1.49 7.58 -12.70
N ILE A 205 0.23 8.03 -12.65
CA ILE A 205 -0.26 9.10 -13.53
C ILE A 205 0.50 10.39 -13.26
N GLU A 206 0.74 10.72 -11.98
CA GLU A 206 1.52 11.90 -11.61
C GLU A 206 2.96 11.84 -12.11
N LEU A 207 3.60 10.66 -12.09
CA LEU A 207 4.93 10.47 -12.67
C LEU A 207 4.91 10.69 -14.20
N HIS A 208 3.88 10.23 -14.90
CA HIS A 208 3.69 10.52 -16.33
C HIS A 208 3.52 12.01 -16.57
N ARG A 209 2.68 12.70 -15.78
CA ARG A 209 2.48 14.15 -15.87
C ARG A 209 3.79 14.93 -15.70
N ARG A 210 4.56 14.61 -14.66
CA ARG A 210 5.87 15.25 -14.40
C ARG A 210 6.87 15.00 -15.51
N ALA A 211 6.80 13.84 -16.15
CA ALA A 211 7.67 13.48 -17.26
C ALA A 211 7.17 14.01 -18.62
N GLY A 212 6.02 14.69 -18.68
CA GLY A 212 5.40 15.15 -19.93
C GLY A 212 5.03 14.00 -20.88
N LYS A 213 4.72 12.82 -20.34
CA LYS A 213 4.42 11.61 -21.09
C LYS A 213 2.93 11.29 -21.08
N PRO A 214 2.36 10.79 -22.18
CA PRO A 214 0.99 10.32 -22.20
C PRO A 214 0.85 9.07 -21.30
N ILE A 215 -0.36 8.89 -20.76
CA ILE A 215 -0.75 7.67 -20.06
C ILE A 215 -1.38 6.67 -21.05
N PRO A 216 -1.34 5.36 -20.72
CA PRO A 216 -2.04 4.34 -21.51
C PRO A 216 -3.55 4.56 -21.56
N GLU A 217 -4.15 4.16 -22.68
CA GLU A 217 -5.60 4.12 -22.85
C GLU A 217 -6.25 3.18 -21.80
N GLY A 218 -7.45 3.55 -21.33
CA GLY A 218 -8.19 2.77 -20.37
C GLY A 218 -7.75 2.96 -18.90
N TRP A 219 -6.88 3.93 -18.62
CA TRP A 219 -6.52 4.28 -17.24
C TRP A 219 -7.45 5.33 -16.64
N THR A 220 -7.87 6.30 -17.45
CA THR A 220 -8.62 7.47 -16.97
C THR A 220 -9.67 7.94 -17.96
N ILE A 221 -10.60 8.72 -17.44
CA ILE A 221 -11.50 9.61 -18.17
C ILE A 221 -11.21 11.06 -17.75
N ASP A 222 -11.51 12.01 -18.63
CA ASP A 222 -11.44 13.45 -18.34
C ASP A 222 -12.62 13.91 -17.46
N ALA A 223 -12.66 15.21 -17.13
CA ALA A 223 -13.72 15.81 -16.35
C ALA A 223 -15.11 15.77 -17.01
N GLN A 224 -15.18 15.51 -18.31
CA GLN A 224 -16.41 15.34 -19.10
C GLN A 224 -16.83 13.85 -19.20
N GLY A 225 -16.02 12.93 -18.68
CA GLY A 225 -16.28 11.49 -18.70
C GLY A 225 -15.80 10.79 -19.99
N HIS A 226 -14.99 11.45 -20.83
CA HIS A 226 -14.43 10.85 -22.04
C HIS A 226 -13.09 10.18 -21.75
N PRO A 227 -12.79 9.03 -22.37
CA PRO A 227 -11.46 8.40 -22.28
C PRO A 227 -10.35 9.38 -22.66
N THR A 228 -9.27 9.41 -21.88
CA THR A 228 -8.13 10.30 -22.17
C THR A 228 -6.79 9.59 -21.95
N THR A 229 -5.79 9.97 -22.75
CA THR A 229 -4.38 9.61 -22.58
C THR A 229 -3.55 10.80 -22.09
N ASP A 230 -4.16 11.94 -21.86
CA ASP A 230 -3.53 13.10 -21.22
C ASP A 230 -3.52 12.92 -19.72
N ALA A 231 -2.32 12.95 -19.12
CA ALA A 231 -2.15 12.71 -17.68
C ALA A 231 -2.79 13.82 -16.82
N GLU A 232 -2.77 15.07 -17.28
CA GLU A 232 -3.35 16.19 -16.54
C GLU A 232 -4.89 16.15 -16.59
N ALA A 233 -5.46 15.91 -17.77
CA ALA A 233 -6.90 15.72 -17.94
C ALA A 233 -7.39 14.51 -17.13
N GLY A 234 -6.63 13.41 -17.12
CA GLY A 234 -6.96 12.22 -16.33
C GLY A 234 -6.90 12.46 -14.82
N LEU A 235 -5.97 13.28 -14.32
CA LEU A 235 -5.91 13.67 -12.92
C LEU A 235 -7.04 14.62 -12.50
N ALA A 236 -7.54 15.42 -13.45
CA ALA A 236 -8.68 16.33 -13.25
C ALA A 236 -10.03 15.62 -13.36
N GLY A 237 -10.08 14.47 -14.04
CA GLY A 237 -11.25 13.62 -14.17
C GLY A 237 -11.28 12.47 -13.18
N ALA A 238 -11.39 11.22 -13.67
CA ALA A 238 -11.42 10.03 -12.83
C ALA A 238 -10.55 8.90 -13.40
N LEU A 239 -9.98 8.11 -12.50
CA LEU A 239 -9.39 6.82 -12.83
C LEU A 239 -10.51 5.81 -13.13
N LEU A 240 -10.16 4.77 -13.89
CA LEU A 240 -11.05 3.63 -14.11
C LEU A 240 -10.65 2.45 -13.23
N THR A 241 -11.59 1.53 -13.01
CA THR A 241 -11.31 0.27 -12.29
C THR A 241 -10.63 -0.74 -13.22
N PHE A 242 -9.72 -1.57 -12.70
CA PHE A 242 -9.18 -2.68 -13.49
C PHE A 242 -10.28 -3.68 -13.87
N GLY A 243 -10.23 -4.25 -15.07
CA GLY A 243 -11.21 -5.27 -15.50
C GLY A 243 -12.67 -4.81 -15.46
N GLY A 244 -12.92 -3.50 -15.55
CA GLY A 244 -14.26 -2.91 -15.60
C GLY A 244 -15.12 -3.23 -14.38
N HIS A 245 -16.29 -3.88 -14.58
CA HIS A 245 -17.24 -4.18 -13.52
C HIS A 245 -16.68 -5.09 -12.41
N LYS A 246 -15.69 -5.93 -12.71
CA LYS A 246 -15.08 -6.82 -11.70
C LYS A 246 -14.25 -6.03 -10.69
N GLY A 247 -13.39 -5.13 -11.17
CA GLY A 247 -12.66 -4.21 -10.32
C GLY A 247 -13.58 -3.25 -9.55
N SER A 248 -14.67 -2.79 -10.20
CA SER A 248 -15.69 -1.95 -9.55
C SER A 248 -16.37 -2.68 -8.38
N ALA A 249 -16.68 -3.98 -8.53
CA ALA A 249 -17.25 -4.77 -7.45
C ALA A 249 -16.25 -4.96 -6.28
N LEU A 250 -14.97 -5.18 -6.58
CA LEU A 250 -13.92 -5.25 -5.55
C LEU A 250 -13.70 -3.90 -4.86
N SER A 251 -13.73 -2.78 -5.60
CA SER A 251 -13.70 -1.43 -5.01
C SER A 251 -14.85 -1.22 -4.03
N ALA A 252 -16.07 -1.57 -4.43
CA ALA A 252 -17.24 -1.46 -3.58
C ALA A 252 -17.12 -2.36 -2.33
N MET A 253 -16.58 -3.57 -2.47
CA MET A 253 -16.30 -4.43 -1.32
C MET A 253 -15.36 -3.74 -0.33
N VAL A 254 -14.26 -3.15 -0.79
CA VAL A 254 -13.30 -2.44 0.09
C VAL A 254 -13.99 -1.26 0.79
N GLU A 255 -14.77 -0.44 0.06
CA GLU A 255 -15.56 0.65 0.66
C GLU A 255 -16.43 0.13 1.83
N LEU A 256 -17.10 -1.00 1.62
CA LEU A 256 -18.06 -1.53 2.60
C LEU A 256 -17.37 -2.12 3.84
N ILE A 257 -16.29 -2.90 3.64
CA ILE A 257 -15.70 -3.67 4.75
C ILE A 257 -14.62 -2.89 5.53
N ALA A 258 -13.96 -1.93 4.90
CA ALA A 258 -12.97 -1.08 5.56
C ALA A 258 -13.47 0.36 5.82
N GLY A 259 -14.71 0.66 5.49
CA GLY A 259 -15.47 1.85 5.85
C GLY A 259 -16.57 1.53 6.84
N PRO A 260 -17.87 1.50 6.43
CA PRO A 260 -19.00 1.34 7.33
C PRO A 260 -18.97 0.11 8.23
N LEU A 261 -18.46 -1.05 7.77
CA LEU A 261 -18.42 -2.27 8.58
C LEU A 261 -17.59 -2.09 9.86
N ILE A 262 -16.49 -1.36 9.77
CA ILE A 262 -15.61 -1.09 10.92
C ILE A 262 -15.92 0.28 11.57
N GLY A 263 -16.92 0.99 11.08
CA GLY A 263 -17.33 2.30 11.61
C GLY A 263 -16.42 3.44 11.17
N ASP A 264 -15.93 3.40 9.94
CA ASP A 264 -15.06 4.43 9.37
C ASP A 264 -15.56 4.97 8.02
N MET A 265 -14.82 5.87 7.41
CA MET A 265 -15.18 6.64 6.22
C MET A 265 -15.06 5.81 4.94
N THR A 266 -15.99 6.03 4.01
CA THR A 266 -15.85 5.72 2.59
C THR A 266 -14.86 6.68 1.91
N SER A 267 -14.44 6.36 0.70
CA SER A 267 -13.55 7.24 -0.08
C SER A 267 -14.16 8.62 -0.37
N ALA A 268 -15.48 8.69 -0.56
CA ALA A 268 -16.17 9.96 -0.77
C ALA A 268 -16.18 10.83 0.50
N GLU A 269 -16.40 10.22 1.67
CA GLU A 269 -16.34 10.90 2.96
C GLU A 269 -14.91 11.32 3.30
N SER A 270 -13.91 10.48 2.99
CA SER A 270 -12.49 10.80 3.16
C SER A 270 -12.06 12.01 2.31
N LEU A 271 -12.53 12.09 1.06
CA LEU A 271 -12.27 13.25 0.20
C LEU A 271 -12.97 14.51 0.73
N ALA A 272 -14.20 14.39 1.23
CA ALA A 272 -14.90 15.52 1.86
C ALA A 272 -14.18 15.99 3.15
N HIS A 273 -13.67 15.05 3.95
CA HIS A 273 -12.86 15.36 5.14
C HIS A 273 -11.55 16.08 4.79
N ASP A 274 -10.92 15.76 3.66
CA ASP A 274 -9.71 16.44 3.18
C ASP A 274 -9.94 17.93 2.91
N ASP A 275 -11.14 18.32 2.52
CA ASP A 275 -11.56 19.70 2.29
C ASP A 275 -10.58 20.49 1.39
N GLY A 276 -10.09 19.84 0.35
CA GLY A 276 -9.16 20.43 -0.61
C GLY A 276 -7.72 20.59 -0.15
N ALA A 277 -7.36 20.08 1.01
CA ALA A 277 -6.00 20.11 1.54
C ALA A 277 -5.02 19.27 0.69
N LYS A 278 -5.50 18.30 -0.07
CA LYS A 278 -4.70 17.34 -0.89
C LYS A 278 -3.74 16.51 -0.04
N ALA A 279 -4.13 16.24 1.19
CA ALA A 279 -3.40 15.40 2.13
C ALA A 279 -3.51 13.92 1.79
N SER A 280 -2.84 13.08 2.54
CA SER A 280 -3.02 11.62 2.46
C SER A 280 -4.42 11.23 2.94
N PRO A 281 -5.02 10.14 2.38
CA PRO A 281 -6.34 9.67 2.77
C PRO A 281 -6.48 9.44 4.27
N TYR A 282 -7.64 9.82 4.81
CA TYR A 282 -8.04 9.57 6.19
C TYR A 282 -9.22 8.61 6.20
N GLY A 283 -9.16 7.55 7.01
CA GLY A 283 -10.23 6.56 7.09
C GLY A 283 -9.83 5.32 7.86
N GLY A 284 -10.37 4.18 7.42
CA GLY A 284 -10.16 2.90 8.06
C GLY A 284 -9.32 1.93 7.24
N GLU A 285 -8.76 0.94 7.93
CA GLU A 285 -8.09 -0.21 7.33
C GLU A 285 -8.60 -1.48 8.01
N LEU A 286 -8.92 -2.51 7.21
CA LEU A 286 -9.28 -3.84 7.71
C LEU A 286 -8.16 -4.83 7.41
N ILE A 287 -7.70 -5.53 8.45
CA ILE A 287 -6.69 -6.59 8.36
C ILE A 287 -7.27 -7.88 8.95
N ILE A 288 -7.16 -8.98 8.22
CA ILE A 288 -7.59 -10.32 8.66
C ILE A 288 -6.38 -11.24 8.68
N ALA A 289 -6.19 -11.96 9.78
CA ALA A 289 -5.16 -12.97 9.96
C ALA A 289 -5.80 -14.35 10.21
N ILE A 290 -5.32 -15.37 9.52
CA ILE A 290 -5.84 -16.74 9.61
C ILE A 290 -4.68 -17.67 9.98
N ASP A 291 -4.84 -18.45 11.04
CA ASP A 291 -3.91 -19.50 11.37
C ASP A 291 -4.30 -20.79 10.63
N PRO A 292 -3.44 -21.31 9.74
CA PRO A 292 -3.72 -22.59 9.06
C PRO A 292 -3.99 -23.73 10.04
N ALA A 293 -3.38 -23.73 11.21
CA ALA A 293 -3.61 -24.76 12.23
C ALA A 293 -5.04 -24.72 12.78
N GLY A 294 -5.73 -23.59 12.74
CA GLY A 294 -7.14 -23.47 13.13
C GLY A 294 -8.08 -24.32 12.29
N PHE A 295 -7.77 -24.49 10.99
CA PHE A 295 -8.53 -25.37 10.09
C PHE A 295 -8.01 -26.80 10.07
N LEU A 296 -6.72 -27.01 10.18
CA LEU A 296 -6.02 -28.22 9.76
C LEU A 296 -5.40 -28.99 10.96
N GLY A 297 -5.33 -28.38 12.13
CA GLY A 297 -4.68 -28.98 13.29
C GLY A 297 -3.26 -29.46 12.96
N ALA A 298 -2.95 -30.70 13.32
CA ALA A 298 -1.63 -31.29 13.08
C ALA A 298 -1.29 -31.49 11.59
N ALA A 299 -2.27 -31.48 10.68
CA ALA A 299 -2.07 -31.63 9.25
C ALA A 299 -1.66 -30.30 8.55
N ALA A 300 -1.56 -29.19 9.28
CA ALA A 300 -1.28 -27.88 8.70
C ALA A 300 -0.01 -27.86 7.86
N ALA A 301 1.09 -28.42 8.36
CA ALA A 301 2.37 -28.45 7.65
C ALA A 301 2.29 -29.18 6.30
N GLU A 302 1.59 -30.33 6.25
CA GLU A 302 1.39 -31.10 5.03
C GLU A 302 0.58 -30.32 4.00
N HIS A 303 -0.51 -29.69 4.42
CA HIS A 303 -1.37 -28.93 3.50
C HIS A 303 -0.70 -27.61 3.04
N MET A 304 0.07 -26.97 3.88
CA MET A 304 0.88 -25.83 3.47
C MET A 304 1.93 -26.23 2.41
N GLN A 305 2.55 -27.40 2.57
CA GLN A 305 3.48 -27.94 1.57
C GLN A 305 2.77 -28.29 0.24
N ARG A 306 1.52 -28.75 0.29
CA ARG A 306 0.74 -29.02 -0.95
C ARG A 306 0.50 -27.77 -1.79
N ALA A 307 0.43 -26.58 -1.17
CA ALA A 307 0.29 -25.32 -1.90
C ALA A 307 1.49 -25.02 -2.80
N GLU A 308 2.68 -25.56 -2.48
CA GLU A 308 3.88 -25.39 -3.31
C GLU A 308 3.68 -25.93 -4.72
N ALA A 309 2.92 -27.02 -4.89
CA ALA A 309 2.62 -27.57 -6.22
C ALA A 309 1.86 -26.57 -7.13
N LEU A 310 1.03 -25.69 -6.56
CA LEU A 310 0.41 -24.60 -7.31
C LEU A 310 1.45 -23.56 -7.76
N PHE A 311 2.34 -23.16 -6.87
CA PHE A 311 3.38 -22.18 -7.17
C PHE A 311 4.39 -22.73 -8.20
N ASP A 312 4.77 -24.00 -8.08
CA ASP A 312 5.60 -24.69 -9.05
C ASP A 312 4.90 -24.80 -10.42
N GLY A 313 3.59 -25.08 -10.43
CA GLY A 313 2.78 -25.10 -11.65
C GLY A 313 2.71 -23.73 -12.35
N ILE A 314 2.73 -22.62 -11.59
CA ILE A 314 2.78 -21.26 -12.14
C ILE A 314 4.18 -20.96 -12.71
N THR A 315 5.21 -21.21 -11.91
CA THR A 315 6.59 -20.88 -12.30
C THR A 315 7.13 -21.79 -13.38
N GLY A 316 6.72 -23.07 -13.38
CA GLY A 316 7.06 -24.05 -14.41
C GLY A 316 6.55 -23.69 -15.81
N GLN A 317 5.57 -22.80 -15.93
CA GLN A 317 5.10 -22.23 -17.20
C GLN A 317 5.89 -20.97 -17.62
N GLY A 318 6.94 -20.58 -16.87
CA GLY A 318 7.67 -19.34 -17.10
C GLY A 318 6.98 -18.09 -16.57
N ALA A 319 5.85 -18.24 -15.86
CA ALA A 319 5.18 -17.12 -15.18
C ALA A 319 5.89 -16.78 -13.84
N ARG A 320 5.70 -15.57 -13.36
CA ARG A 320 6.24 -15.14 -12.08
C ARG A 320 5.14 -15.12 -11.03
N LEU A 321 5.49 -15.51 -9.80
CA LEU A 321 4.63 -15.24 -8.65
C LEU A 321 4.61 -13.72 -8.36
N PRO A 322 3.52 -13.19 -7.82
CA PRO A 322 3.49 -11.85 -7.27
C PRO A 322 4.67 -11.60 -6.31
N SER A 323 5.16 -10.38 -6.28
CA SER A 323 6.26 -9.93 -5.42
C SER A 323 7.65 -10.53 -5.66
N GLN A 324 7.85 -11.52 -6.54
CA GLN A 324 9.19 -12.05 -6.84
C GLN A 324 10.21 -10.97 -7.23
N ARG A 325 9.78 -9.91 -7.96
CA ARG A 325 10.64 -8.77 -8.28
C ARG A 325 11.04 -8.00 -7.03
N ARG A 326 10.12 -7.77 -6.10
CA ARG A 326 10.39 -7.10 -4.82
C ARG A 326 11.39 -7.89 -3.98
N PHE A 327 11.18 -9.19 -3.83
CA PHE A 327 12.11 -10.04 -3.08
C PHE A 327 13.48 -10.12 -3.73
N ALA A 328 13.56 -10.13 -5.07
CA ALA A 328 14.83 -10.04 -5.76
C ALA A 328 15.53 -8.70 -5.53
N ALA A 329 14.78 -7.59 -5.52
CA ALA A 329 15.31 -6.27 -5.16
C ALA A 329 15.83 -6.25 -3.71
N ARG A 330 15.03 -6.74 -2.77
CA ARG A 330 15.37 -6.84 -1.34
C ARG A 330 16.69 -7.57 -1.07
N ARG A 331 17.04 -8.56 -1.90
CA ARG A 331 18.30 -9.28 -1.77
C ARG A 331 19.51 -8.53 -2.31
N ARG A 332 19.32 -7.61 -3.27
CA ARG A 332 20.43 -6.88 -3.89
C ARG A 332 20.65 -5.47 -3.36
N THR A 333 19.58 -4.77 -2.94
CA THR A 333 19.68 -3.37 -2.50
C THR A 333 20.55 -3.14 -1.26
N PRO A 334 20.71 -4.08 -0.30
CA PRO A 334 21.68 -3.92 0.78
C PRO A 334 23.12 -3.69 0.28
N ASP A 335 23.52 -4.37 -0.79
CA ASP A 335 24.87 -4.27 -1.36
C ASP A 335 24.97 -3.18 -2.43
N GLN A 336 23.94 -3.02 -3.26
CA GLN A 336 23.95 -2.11 -4.42
C GLN A 336 23.46 -0.69 -4.09
N GLY A 337 22.78 -0.52 -2.96
CA GLY A 337 22.10 0.71 -2.58
C GLY A 337 20.81 0.96 -3.37
N CYS A 338 20.11 2.03 -3.00
CA CYS A 338 18.88 2.49 -3.61
C CYS A 338 19.15 3.68 -4.54
N ARG A 339 18.67 3.60 -5.78
CA ARG A 339 18.84 4.67 -6.78
C ARG A 339 17.65 5.63 -6.72
N ILE A 340 17.91 6.87 -6.31
CA ILE A 340 16.91 7.93 -6.16
C ILE A 340 17.18 9.02 -7.22
N PRO A 341 16.17 9.52 -7.93
CA PRO A 341 16.33 10.68 -8.81
C PRO A 341 16.98 11.84 -8.07
N ARG A 342 18.02 12.45 -8.63
CA ARG A 342 18.78 13.55 -8.00
C ARG A 342 17.88 14.70 -7.55
N ALA A 343 16.95 15.14 -8.42
CA ALA A 343 16.02 16.21 -8.10
C ALA A 343 15.15 15.87 -6.88
N LEU A 344 14.68 14.62 -6.76
CA LEU A 344 13.92 14.18 -5.59
C LEU A 344 14.80 14.17 -4.33
N TYR A 345 16.03 13.67 -4.43
CA TYR A 345 16.97 13.67 -3.32
C TYR A 345 17.26 15.10 -2.81
N GLU A 346 17.52 16.04 -3.72
CA GLU A 346 17.78 17.45 -3.38
C GLU A 346 16.55 18.11 -2.73
N GLU A 347 15.35 17.82 -3.24
CA GLU A 347 14.08 18.27 -2.64
C GLU A 347 13.93 17.75 -1.21
N LEU A 348 14.19 16.46 -0.97
CA LEU A 348 14.10 15.84 0.35
C LEU A 348 15.22 16.29 1.30
N ALA A 349 16.44 16.48 0.80
CA ALA A 349 17.56 16.98 1.59
C ALA A 349 17.32 18.43 2.08
N ALA A 350 16.59 19.25 1.31
CA ALA A 350 16.18 20.57 1.75
C ALA A 350 15.08 20.53 2.84
N LEU A 351 14.38 19.40 2.97
CA LEU A 351 13.35 19.16 4.00
C LEU A 351 13.91 18.47 5.26
N SER A 352 15.14 17.95 5.21
CA SER A 352 15.78 17.24 6.33
C SER A 352 16.38 18.16 7.39
#